data_49cdb51f685e7d83212055f5edf6aaa7
#
_entry.id   49cdb51f685e7d83212055f5edf6aaa7
#
_cell.length_a   1.000
_cell.length_b   1.000
_cell.length_c   1.000
_cell.angle_alpha   90.00
_cell.angle_beta   90.00
_cell.angle_gamma   90.00
#
_symmetry.space_group_name_H-M   'P 1'
#
loop_
_entity.id
_entity.type
_entity.pdbx_description
1 polymer ?
#
loop_
_entity_poly.entity_id
_entity_poly.type
_entity_poly.pdbx_seq_one_letter_code
_entity_poly.pdbx_strand_id
1 'polypeptide(L)'
;MGSISILTMKKNRFYILGLLLIYFTSCQKEIKRQSYLALGDSYTIGERVKENQRWPMQLVDSLAKKSVFLETPEIIAKTGWTTDELKSGIDDSSLNYPYDWVSLLIGVNNQYRGRSIEEFRNEFEVLLSEAITYSGNRRERVFVVSIPDWGVMPFAKERDQEQIATEIDNFNQVIYELCAIEEIEFIDITPLSRKIDLHPDWVADDGLHPSGKQYAAWVQEILPFFLNQNYE
;
A
#
# COMPACT_ATOMS: atom_id res chain seq x y z
N MET A 1 -93.84 7.52 -51.33
CA MET A 1 -92.98 8.65 -51.00
C MET A 1 -92.09 8.20 -49.82
N GLY A 2 -90.92 7.72 -50.11
CA GLY A 2 -90.02 7.16 -49.12
C GLY A 2 -88.78 8.06 -48.93
N SER A 3 -88.56 8.44 -47.73
CA SER A 3 -87.40 9.28 -47.34
C SER A 3 -86.26 8.37 -47.00
N ILE A 4 -85.12 8.55 -47.69
CA ILE A 4 -83.90 7.78 -47.49
C ILE A 4 -83.07 8.55 -46.43
N SER A 5 -82.84 7.93 -45.28
CA SER A 5 -81.97 8.44 -44.23
C SER A 5 -80.54 7.97 -44.46
N ILE A 6 -79.59 8.92 -44.61
CA ILE A 6 -78.15 8.66 -44.79
C ILE A 6 -77.51 8.56 -43.44
N LEU A 7 -76.97 7.36 -43.10
CA LEU A 7 -76.22 7.09 -41.87
C LEU A 7 -74.77 7.51 -42.07
N THR A 8 -74.34 8.54 -41.37
CA THR A 8 -72.97 9.00 -41.38
C THR A 8 -72.12 8.16 -40.38
N MET A 9 -71.20 7.37 -40.92
CA MET A 9 -70.21 6.62 -40.11
C MET A 9 -69.12 7.55 -39.62
N LYS A 10 -68.99 7.76 -38.28
CA LYS A 10 -67.88 8.39 -37.67
C LYS A 10 -66.68 7.45 -37.63
N LYS A 11 -65.61 7.79 -38.35
CA LYS A 11 -64.32 7.10 -38.25
C LYS A 11 -63.59 7.46 -36.89
N ASN A 12 -63.55 6.52 -35.96
CA ASN A 12 -62.71 6.64 -34.78
C ASN A 12 -61.26 6.40 -35.19
N ARG A 13 -60.43 7.45 -35.12
CA ARG A 13 -58.98 7.33 -35.23
C ARG A 13 -58.40 6.99 -33.84
N PHE A 14 -58.06 5.71 -33.66
CA PHE A 14 -57.22 5.30 -32.51
C PHE A 14 -55.79 5.78 -32.75
N TYR A 15 -55.33 6.76 -31.96
CA TYR A 15 -53.91 7.10 -31.88
C TYR A 15 -53.26 6.10 -30.94
N ILE A 16 -52.48 5.14 -31.47
CA ILE A 16 -51.61 4.29 -30.70
C ILE A 16 -50.37 5.13 -30.35
N LEU A 17 -50.32 5.63 -29.11
CA LEU A 17 -49.14 6.28 -28.54
C LEU A 17 -48.12 5.21 -28.17
N GLY A 18 -47.18 4.93 -29.07
CA GLY A 18 -46.08 4.01 -28.80
C GLY A 18 -45.14 4.62 -27.77
N LEU A 19 -45.19 4.15 -26.52
CA LEU A 19 -44.19 4.45 -25.52
C LEU A 19 -42.89 3.74 -25.90
N LEU A 20 -41.95 4.47 -26.47
CA LEU A 20 -40.57 4.00 -26.67
C LEU A 20 -39.88 3.99 -25.31
N LEU A 21 -39.86 2.85 -24.61
CA LEU A 21 -39.03 2.63 -23.43
C LEU A 21 -37.57 2.54 -23.88
N ILE A 22 -36.84 3.66 -23.78
CA ILE A 22 -35.39 3.68 -23.96
C ILE A 22 -34.78 3.09 -22.69
N TYR A 23 -34.40 1.81 -22.75
CA TYR A 23 -33.55 1.20 -21.73
C TYR A 23 -32.16 1.80 -21.85
N PHE A 24 -31.85 2.78 -20.99
CA PHE A 24 -30.44 3.15 -20.70
C PHE A 24 -29.80 2.00 -19.94
N THR A 25 -29.21 1.05 -20.64
CA THR A 25 -28.25 0.15 -20.02
C THR A 25 -27.04 1.01 -19.64
N SER A 26 -27.03 1.50 -18.41
CA SER A 26 -25.82 2.07 -17.80
C SER A 26 -24.79 0.94 -17.74
N CYS A 27 -23.85 0.95 -18.67
CA CYS A 27 -22.66 0.11 -18.58
C CYS A 27 -21.83 0.67 -17.42
N GLN A 28 -22.13 0.26 -16.18
CA GLN A 28 -21.25 0.51 -15.07
C GLN A 28 -19.96 -0.27 -15.37
N LYS A 29 -18.92 0.46 -15.75
CA LYS A 29 -17.57 -0.11 -15.91
C LYS A 29 -17.20 -0.68 -14.53
N GLU A 30 -17.12 -1.99 -14.43
CA GLU A 30 -16.70 -2.66 -13.21
C GLU A 30 -15.32 -2.15 -12.85
N ILE A 31 -15.19 -1.54 -11.67
CA ILE A 31 -13.89 -1.02 -11.20
C ILE A 31 -13.05 -2.23 -10.81
N LYS A 32 -12.11 -2.60 -11.67
CA LYS A 32 -11.14 -3.65 -11.36
C LYS A 32 -10.20 -3.12 -10.27
N ARG A 33 -10.26 -3.73 -9.10
CA ARG A 33 -9.32 -3.46 -8.01
C ARG A 33 -8.04 -4.26 -8.26
N GLN A 34 -6.92 -3.67 -7.86
CA GLN A 34 -5.59 -4.25 -7.99
C GLN A 34 -5.21 -4.90 -6.66
N SER A 35 -4.72 -6.12 -6.70
CA SER A 35 -4.27 -6.85 -5.51
C SER A 35 -2.98 -6.26 -4.95
N TYR A 36 -2.83 -6.29 -3.62
CA TYR A 36 -1.69 -5.69 -2.94
C TYR A 36 -1.20 -6.57 -1.79
N LEU A 37 0.11 -6.90 -1.82
CA LEU A 37 0.83 -7.63 -0.78
C LEU A 37 1.79 -6.68 -0.05
N ALA A 38 1.70 -6.60 1.28
CA ALA A 38 2.58 -5.81 2.13
C ALA A 38 3.40 -6.73 3.06
N LEU A 39 4.72 -6.73 2.86
CA LEU A 39 5.68 -7.56 3.58
C LEU A 39 6.45 -6.71 4.60
N GLY A 40 6.66 -7.22 5.82
CA GLY A 40 7.44 -6.47 6.79
C GLY A 40 7.40 -6.96 8.23
N ASP A 41 7.52 -5.99 9.14
CA ASP A 41 7.56 -6.20 10.59
C ASP A 41 6.49 -5.38 11.33
N SER A 42 6.80 -4.91 12.56
CA SER A 42 5.88 -4.09 13.37
C SER A 42 5.45 -2.80 12.67
N TYR A 43 6.29 -2.23 11.82
CA TYR A 43 5.95 -1.02 11.07
C TYR A 43 4.90 -1.29 9.98
N THR A 44 4.93 -2.47 9.38
CA THR A 44 3.95 -2.85 8.34
C THR A 44 2.66 -3.38 8.96
N ILE A 45 2.74 -4.20 10.02
CA ILE A 45 1.54 -4.64 10.76
C ILE A 45 0.86 -3.47 11.49
N GLY A 46 1.55 -2.34 11.68
CA GLY A 46 1.04 -1.16 12.37
C GLY A 46 0.85 -1.41 13.87
N GLU A 47 1.95 -1.78 14.53
CA GLU A 47 1.93 -1.96 15.99
C GLU A 47 1.42 -0.68 16.69
N ARG A 48 0.58 -0.83 17.72
CA ARG A 48 -0.04 0.26 18.49
C ARG A 48 -1.04 1.17 17.77
N VAL A 49 -1.38 0.90 16.51
CA VAL A 49 -2.43 1.66 15.82
C VAL A 49 -3.59 0.76 15.41
N LYS A 50 -4.75 1.36 15.17
CA LYS A 50 -5.92 0.66 14.63
C LYS A 50 -5.62 0.21 13.20
N GLU A 51 -6.31 -0.84 12.76
CA GLU A 51 -6.13 -1.41 11.44
C GLU A 51 -6.19 -0.37 10.30
N ASN A 52 -7.21 0.49 10.32
CA ASN A 52 -7.36 1.56 9.32
C ASN A 52 -6.33 2.70 9.44
N GLN A 53 -5.47 2.68 10.45
CA GLN A 53 -4.38 3.64 10.66
C GLN A 53 -3.02 3.08 10.24
N ARG A 54 -2.91 1.81 9.88
CA ARG A 54 -1.69 1.21 9.31
C ARG A 54 -1.37 1.87 7.97
N TRP A 55 -0.10 2.10 7.68
CA TRP A 55 0.26 2.78 6.43
C TRP A 55 -0.21 2.07 5.15
N PRO A 56 -0.22 0.70 5.05
CA PRO A 56 -0.74 0.05 3.85
C PRO A 56 -2.24 0.30 3.65
N MET A 57 -3.02 0.34 4.73
CA MET A 57 -4.45 0.65 4.69
C MET A 57 -4.71 2.10 4.30
N GLN A 58 -3.95 3.04 4.90
CA GLN A 58 -4.05 4.46 4.55
C GLN A 58 -3.62 4.75 3.10
N LEU A 59 -2.66 3.97 2.57
CA LEU A 59 -2.25 4.05 1.16
C LEU A 59 -3.42 3.69 0.24
N VAL A 60 -4.09 2.56 0.48
CA VAL A 60 -5.28 2.14 -0.28
C VAL A 60 -6.37 3.21 -0.26
N ASP A 61 -6.68 3.75 0.92
CA ASP A 61 -7.70 4.80 1.07
C ASP A 61 -7.31 6.09 0.34
N SER A 62 -6.02 6.45 0.36
CA SER A 62 -5.50 7.66 -0.29
C SER A 62 -5.48 7.52 -1.81
N LEU A 63 -5.12 6.35 -2.33
CA LEU A 63 -5.16 6.03 -3.76
C LEU A 63 -6.59 6.00 -4.30
N ALA A 64 -7.54 5.46 -3.55
CA ALA A 64 -8.95 5.46 -3.94
C ALA A 64 -9.49 6.87 -4.17
N LYS A 65 -9.07 7.87 -3.36
CA LYS A 65 -9.40 9.29 -3.57
C LYS A 65 -8.80 9.88 -4.85
N LYS A 66 -7.81 9.21 -5.43
CA LYS A 66 -7.16 9.54 -6.71
C LYS A 66 -7.60 8.65 -7.87
N SER A 67 -8.69 7.88 -7.68
CA SER A 67 -9.24 6.95 -8.66
C SER A 67 -8.30 5.77 -9.02
N VAL A 68 -7.35 5.44 -8.14
CA VAL A 68 -6.53 4.23 -8.20
C VAL A 68 -7.08 3.26 -7.13
N PHE A 69 -7.58 2.11 -7.56
CA PHE A 69 -8.32 1.22 -6.66
C PHE A 69 -7.53 -0.05 -6.40
N LEU A 70 -7.02 -0.17 -5.18
CA LEU A 70 -6.41 -1.40 -4.67
C LEU A 70 -7.44 -2.17 -3.83
N GLU A 71 -7.22 -3.47 -3.71
CA GLU A 71 -7.88 -4.30 -2.71
C GLU A 71 -7.33 -4.00 -1.30
N THR A 72 -8.00 -4.49 -0.27
CA THR A 72 -7.44 -4.52 1.09
C THR A 72 -6.12 -5.30 1.03
N PRO A 73 -5.00 -4.74 1.54
CA PRO A 73 -3.71 -5.40 1.42
C PRO A 73 -3.70 -6.71 2.20
N GLU A 74 -3.16 -7.75 1.57
CA GLU A 74 -2.68 -8.91 2.30
C GLU A 74 -1.37 -8.54 2.99
N ILE A 75 -1.31 -8.73 4.31
CA ILE A 75 -0.17 -8.31 5.13
C ILE A 75 0.50 -9.54 5.72
N ILE A 76 1.76 -9.78 5.34
CA ILE A 76 2.64 -10.76 5.98
C ILE A 76 3.68 -9.99 6.77
N ALA A 77 3.39 -9.77 8.03
CA ALA A 77 4.23 -8.97 8.93
C ALA A 77 3.94 -9.33 10.39
N LYS A 78 4.96 -9.23 11.24
CA LYS A 78 4.81 -9.46 12.68
C LYS A 78 5.81 -8.62 13.46
N THR A 79 5.38 -8.15 14.62
CA THR A 79 6.21 -7.40 15.55
C THR A 79 7.48 -8.16 15.90
N GLY A 80 8.61 -7.49 15.75
CA GLY A 80 9.94 -8.03 16.13
C GLY A 80 10.62 -8.84 15.02
N TRP A 81 9.99 -9.10 13.90
CA TRP A 81 10.58 -9.90 12.83
C TRP A 81 11.83 -9.25 12.23
N THR A 82 12.86 -10.09 12.06
CA THR A 82 14.05 -9.85 11.24
C THR A 82 13.81 -10.38 9.82
N THR A 83 14.75 -10.18 8.93
CA THR A 83 14.68 -10.63 7.53
C THR A 83 14.44 -12.14 7.39
N ASP A 84 15.16 -12.97 8.14
CA ASP A 84 15.00 -14.43 8.16
C ASP A 84 13.65 -14.87 8.77
N GLU A 85 13.16 -14.16 9.80
CA GLU A 85 11.86 -14.43 10.41
C GLU A 85 10.70 -14.04 9.47
N LEU A 86 10.84 -12.94 8.72
CA LEU A 86 9.89 -12.59 7.66
C LEU A 86 9.89 -13.65 6.56
N LYS A 87 11.08 -14.10 6.11
CA LYS A 87 11.19 -15.18 5.11
C LYS A 87 10.44 -16.43 5.57
N SER A 88 10.65 -16.84 6.81
CA SER A 88 9.94 -18.00 7.39
C SER A 88 8.41 -17.77 7.42
N GLY A 89 7.97 -16.56 7.79
CA GLY A 89 6.54 -16.22 7.79
C GLY A 89 5.91 -16.24 6.39
N ILE A 90 6.66 -15.87 5.37
CA ILE A 90 6.24 -15.98 3.97
C ILE A 90 6.12 -17.44 3.56
N ASP A 91 7.12 -18.29 3.88
CA ASP A 91 7.13 -19.70 3.54
C ASP A 91 5.97 -20.47 4.19
N ASP A 92 5.58 -20.08 5.39
CA ASP A 92 4.45 -20.64 6.12
C ASP A 92 3.08 -20.15 5.62
N SER A 93 3.08 -19.13 4.75
CA SER A 93 1.85 -18.53 4.20
C SER A 93 1.41 -19.23 2.91
N SER A 94 0.12 -19.04 2.56
CA SER A 94 -0.44 -19.56 1.31
C SER A 94 -0.76 -18.39 0.37
N LEU A 95 0.27 -17.72 -0.14
CA LEU A 95 0.12 -16.57 -1.03
C LEU A 95 -0.46 -16.97 -2.39
N ASN A 96 -1.43 -16.18 -2.86
CA ASN A 96 -2.07 -16.38 -4.16
C ASN A 96 -1.55 -15.33 -5.16
N TYR A 97 -0.30 -15.47 -5.59
CA TYR A 97 0.34 -14.55 -6.53
C TYR A 97 0.09 -14.94 -8.01
N PRO A 98 0.26 -14.02 -8.99
CA PRO A 98 0.91 -12.70 -8.81
C PRO A 98 -0.02 -11.64 -8.23
N TYR A 99 0.56 -10.76 -7.38
CA TYR A 99 -0.08 -9.53 -6.92
C TYR A 99 0.18 -8.38 -7.89
N ASP A 100 -0.76 -7.45 -7.99
CA ASP A 100 -0.56 -6.26 -8.82
C ASP A 100 0.44 -5.29 -8.20
N TRP A 101 0.59 -5.30 -6.87
CA TRP A 101 1.57 -4.51 -6.13
C TRP A 101 2.16 -5.31 -4.97
N VAL A 102 3.45 -5.09 -4.73
CA VAL A 102 4.15 -5.66 -3.57
C VAL A 102 5.00 -4.59 -2.90
N SER A 103 4.91 -4.47 -1.59
CA SER A 103 5.79 -3.61 -0.80
C SER A 103 6.62 -4.40 0.20
N LEU A 104 7.83 -3.92 0.48
CA LEU A 104 8.73 -4.49 1.47
C LEU A 104 9.27 -3.39 2.39
N LEU A 105 9.09 -3.55 3.72
CA LEU A 105 9.70 -2.73 4.76
C LEU A 105 10.15 -3.65 5.89
N ILE A 106 11.45 -3.89 6.01
CA ILE A 106 12.03 -4.82 6.98
C ILE A 106 13.49 -4.42 7.29
N GLY A 107 13.99 -4.78 8.45
CA GLY A 107 15.41 -4.66 8.80
C GLY A 107 15.69 -3.92 10.11
N VAL A 108 14.74 -3.18 10.67
CA VAL A 108 14.95 -2.49 11.95
C VAL A 108 15.33 -3.47 13.06
N ASN A 109 14.73 -4.67 13.08
CA ASN A 109 15.03 -5.67 14.10
C ASN A 109 16.39 -6.35 13.88
N ASN A 110 16.89 -6.42 12.63
CA ASN A 110 18.25 -6.85 12.36
C ASN A 110 19.24 -5.86 12.99
N GLN A 111 19.07 -4.56 12.76
CA GLN A 111 19.88 -3.51 13.38
C GLN A 111 19.75 -3.53 14.91
N TYR A 112 18.51 -3.55 15.46
CA TYR A 112 18.26 -3.54 16.90
C TYR A 112 18.92 -4.72 17.64
N ARG A 113 18.98 -5.89 17.00
CA ARG A 113 19.61 -7.11 17.53
C ARG A 113 21.10 -7.18 17.23
N GLY A 114 21.70 -6.17 16.59
CA GLY A 114 23.13 -6.09 16.28
C GLY A 114 23.58 -7.12 15.25
N ARG A 115 22.71 -7.53 14.32
CA ARG A 115 23.11 -8.41 13.21
C ARG A 115 24.02 -7.69 12.24
N SER A 116 24.90 -8.44 11.58
CA SER A 116 25.86 -7.85 10.64
C SER A 116 25.18 -7.29 9.38
N ILE A 117 25.77 -6.25 8.83
CA ILE A 117 25.34 -5.66 7.55
C ILE A 117 25.43 -6.67 6.38
N GLU A 118 26.43 -7.55 6.40
CA GLU A 118 26.63 -8.56 5.38
C GLU A 118 25.53 -9.63 5.43
N GLU A 119 25.19 -10.13 6.62
CA GLU A 119 24.07 -11.04 6.83
C GLU A 119 22.76 -10.40 6.35
N PHE A 120 22.49 -9.15 6.78
CA PHE A 120 21.31 -8.42 6.38
C PHE A 120 21.23 -8.26 4.86
N ARG A 121 22.34 -7.88 4.19
CA ARG A 121 22.38 -7.73 2.72
C ARG A 121 21.94 -9.01 2.01
N ASN A 122 22.51 -10.14 2.41
CA ASN A 122 22.22 -11.43 1.79
C ASN A 122 20.75 -11.85 1.98
N GLU A 123 20.23 -11.67 3.19
CA GLU A 123 18.84 -12.00 3.51
C GLU A 123 17.84 -11.03 2.83
N PHE A 124 18.17 -9.74 2.76
CA PHE A 124 17.32 -8.75 2.10
C PHE A 124 17.27 -8.96 0.59
N GLU A 125 18.38 -9.33 -0.05
CA GLU A 125 18.43 -9.67 -1.47
C GLU A 125 17.48 -10.82 -1.81
N VAL A 126 17.42 -11.85 -0.96
CA VAL A 126 16.46 -12.97 -1.11
C VAL A 126 15.01 -12.45 -1.03
N LEU A 127 14.68 -11.64 -0.01
CA LEU A 127 13.34 -11.09 0.15
C LEU A 127 12.94 -10.17 -1.01
N LEU A 128 13.86 -9.37 -1.52
CA LEU A 128 13.62 -8.51 -2.69
C LEU A 128 13.33 -9.33 -3.95
N SER A 129 14.11 -10.40 -4.19
CA SER A 129 13.87 -11.35 -5.28
C SER A 129 12.51 -12.03 -5.18
N GLU A 130 12.09 -12.40 -3.98
CA GLU A 130 10.75 -12.96 -3.74
C GLU A 130 9.64 -11.94 -3.98
N ALA A 131 9.81 -10.69 -3.52
CA ALA A 131 8.86 -9.62 -3.79
C ALA A 131 8.66 -9.40 -5.30
N ILE A 132 9.74 -9.45 -6.10
CA ILE A 132 9.69 -9.42 -7.56
C ILE A 132 8.91 -10.62 -8.10
N THR A 133 9.16 -11.81 -7.59
CA THR A 133 8.44 -13.04 -7.99
C THR A 133 6.95 -12.91 -7.69
N TYR A 134 6.59 -12.40 -6.50
CA TYR A 134 5.19 -12.22 -6.10
C TYR A 134 4.45 -11.15 -6.91
N SER A 135 5.17 -10.19 -7.51
CA SER A 135 4.59 -9.25 -8.47
C SER A 135 4.38 -9.84 -9.88
N GLY A 136 4.75 -11.12 -10.10
CA GLY A 136 4.79 -11.75 -11.43
C GLY A 136 5.97 -11.27 -12.27
N ASN A 137 7.11 -11.02 -11.65
CA ASN A 137 8.35 -10.48 -12.22
C ASN A 137 8.18 -9.06 -12.82
N ARG A 138 7.27 -8.28 -12.30
CA ARG A 138 7.03 -6.89 -12.68
C ARG A 138 7.71 -5.96 -11.68
N ARG A 139 8.97 -5.58 -11.93
CA ARG A 139 9.78 -4.73 -11.04
C ARG A 139 9.11 -3.40 -10.74
N GLU A 140 8.47 -2.80 -11.74
CA GLU A 140 7.71 -1.55 -11.63
C GLU A 140 6.47 -1.66 -10.72
N ARG A 141 6.15 -2.86 -10.27
CA ARG A 141 5.05 -3.17 -9.34
C ARG A 141 5.53 -3.49 -7.92
N VAL A 142 6.83 -3.36 -7.69
CA VAL A 142 7.46 -3.54 -6.39
C VAL A 142 8.01 -2.21 -5.90
N PHE A 143 7.84 -1.92 -4.63
CA PHE A 143 8.48 -0.79 -3.99
C PHE A 143 8.96 -1.14 -2.59
N VAL A 144 10.05 -0.53 -2.20
CA VAL A 144 10.66 -0.72 -0.88
C VAL A 144 10.60 0.58 -0.12
N VAL A 145 10.19 0.51 1.14
CA VAL A 145 10.17 1.67 2.05
C VAL A 145 11.36 1.56 3.00
N SER A 146 12.08 2.67 3.19
CA SER A 146 13.24 2.70 4.09
C SER A 146 12.87 2.41 5.54
N ILE A 147 13.83 1.92 6.31
CA ILE A 147 13.71 1.73 7.76
C ILE A 147 13.64 3.11 8.42
N PRO A 148 12.62 3.40 9.26
CA PRO A 148 12.56 4.65 10.01
C PRO A 148 13.64 4.66 11.12
N ASP A 149 14.10 5.85 11.48
CA ASP A 149 15.04 6.03 12.60
C ASP A 149 14.28 5.97 13.93
N TRP A 150 14.42 4.87 14.65
CA TRP A 150 13.83 4.71 15.97
C TRP A 150 14.67 5.40 17.08
N GLY A 151 15.91 5.79 16.77
CA GLY A 151 16.81 6.49 17.69
C GLY A 151 16.29 7.84 18.16
N VAL A 152 15.41 8.47 17.35
CA VAL A 152 14.77 9.75 17.70
C VAL A 152 13.53 9.58 18.58
N MET A 153 13.05 8.35 18.78
CA MET A 153 11.83 8.08 19.54
C MET A 153 12.06 8.17 21.05
N PRO A 154 11.04 8.53 21.85
CA PRO A 154 11.16 8.58 23.32
C PRO A 154 11.72 7.30 23.94
N PHE A 155 11.43 6.14 23.37
CA PHE A 155 11.98 4.84 23.77
C PHE A 155 13.51 4.79 23.75
N ALA A 156 14.14 5.52 22.83
CA ALA A 156 15.59 5.55 22.65
C ALA A 156 16.31 6.61 23.51
N LYS A 157 15.60 7.35 24.38
CA LYS A 157 16.14 8.49 25.12
C LYS A 157 17.43 8.20 25.90
N GLU A 158 17.54 6.99 26.45
CA GLU A 158 18.72 6.53 27.23
C GLU A 158 19.70 5.71 26.38
N ARG A 159 19.55 5.71 25.06
CA ARG A 159 20.39 5.00 24.10
C ARG A 159 21.33 5.96 23.40
N ASP A 160 22.35 5.41 22.74
CA ASP A 160 23.20 6.17 21.82
C ASP A 160 22.44 6.44 20.50
N GLN A 161 21.75 7.59 20.46
CA GLN A 161 20.91 7.98 19.34
C GLN A 161 21.72 8.22 18.06
N GLU A 162 22.97 8.74 18.18
CA GLU A 162 23.85 9.00 17.04
C GLU A 162 24.34 7.68 16.42
N GLN A 163 24.69 6.70 17.27
CA GLN A 163 25.02 5.36 16.79
C GLN A 163 23.84 4.72 16.07
N ILE A 164 22.65 4.78 16.66
CA ILE A 164 21.43 4.21 16.04
C ILE A 164 21.17 4.86 14.67
N ALA A 165 21.23 6.18 14.59
CA ALA A 165 21.01 6.90 13.33
C ALA A 165 22.02 6.46 12.26
N THR A 166 23.30 6.35 12.62
CA THR A 166 24.37 5.90 11.72
C THR A 166 24.14 4.45 11.23
N GLU A 167 23.75 3.56 12.13
CA GLU A 167 23.48 2.17 11.80
C GLU A 167 22.25 2.05 10.87
N ILE A 168 21.17 2.77 11.17
CA ILE A 168 19.97 2.81 10.29
C ILE A 168 20.32 3.34 8.90
N ASP A 169 21.14 4.40 8.81
CA ASP A 169 21.59 4.92 7.51
C ASP A 169 22.41 3.88 6.75
N ASN A 170 23.26 3.11 7.40
CA ASN A 170 24.03 2.02 6.78
C ASN A 170 23.11 0.89 6.26
N PHE A 171 22.10 0.49 7.03
CA PHE A 171 21.13 -0.50 6.59
C PHE A 171 20.30 0.01 5.41
N ASN A 172 19.83 1.26 5.46
CA ASN A 172 19.10 1.88 4.37
C ASN A 172 19.95 2.06 3.11
N GLN A 173 21.25 2.32 3.25
CA GLN A 173 22.19 2.37 2.12
C GLN A 173 22.25 1.01 1.40
N VAL A 174 22.30 -0.10 2.15
CA VAL A 174 22.26 -1.46 1.57
C VAL A 174 20.96 -1.69 0.80
N ILE A 175 19.83 -1.31 1.40
CA ILE A 175 18.51 -1.43 0.73
C ILE A 175 18.50 -0.63 -0.57
N TYR A 176 18.93 0.63 -0.53
CA TYR A 176 19.00 1.51 -1.70
C TYR A 176 19.85 0.90 -2.83
N GLU A 177 21.05 0.37 -2.50
CA GLU A 177 21.94 -0.26 -3.47
C GLU A 177 21.29 -1.48 -4.15
N LEU A 178 20.64 -2.35 -3.36
CA LEU A 178 19.94 -3.53 -3.89
C LEU A 178 18.74 -3.14 -4.76
N CYS A 179 17.97 -2.14 -4.33
CA CYS A 179 16.87 -1.61 -5.14
C CYS A 179 17.36 -1.02 -6.46
N ALA A 180 18.48 -0.28 -6.43
CA ALA A 180 19.07 0.30 -7.64
C ALA A 180 19.57 -0.77 -8.62
N ILE A 181 20.15 -1.87 -8.14
CA ILE A 181 20.59 -3.02 -8.97
C ILE A 181 19.38 -3.68 -9.64
N GLU A 182 18.29 -3.85 -8.91
CA GLU A 182 17.07 -4.52 -9.41
C GLU A 182 16.08 -3.57 -10.10
N GLU A 183 16.42 -2.28 -10.22
CA GLU A 183 15.53 -1.24 -10.79
C GLU A 183 14.17 -1.14 -10.06
N ILE A 184 14.21 -1.28 -8.72
CA ILE A 184 13.05 -1.19 -7.83
C ILE A 184 12.98 0.21 -7.21
N GLU A 185 11.78 0.74 -7.07
CA GLU A 185 11.56 2.02 -6.38
C GLU A 185 11.90 1.91 -4.89
N PHE A 186 12.81 2.77 -4.43
CA PHE A 186 13.14 2.96 -3.02
C PHE A 186 12.55 4.28 -2.52
N ILE A 187 11.65 4.19 -1.56
CA ILE A 187 10.94 5.34 -1.00
C ILE A 187 11.51 5.64 0.38
N ASP A 188 12.27 6.72 0.49
CA ASP A 188 12.95 7.11 1.72
C ASP A 188 12.03 7.91 2.66
N ILE A 189 11.56 7.25 3.74
CA ILE A 189 10.76 7.87 4.82
C ILE A 189 11.60 8.16 6.06
N THR A 190 12.88 7.80 6.08
CA THR A 190 13.76 7.99 7.24
C THR A 190 13.86 9.46 7.65
N PRO A 191 14.00 10.44 6.71
CA PRO A 191 14.01 11.86 7.08
C PRO A 191 12.72 12.35 7.73
N LEU A 192 11.57 11.69 7.44
CA LEU A 192 10.31 12.02 8.12
C LEU A 192 10.33 11.57 9.58
N SER A 193 10.82 10.35 9.86
CA SER A 193 10.90 9.84 11.22
C SER A 193 11.75 10.77 12.12
N ARG A 194 12.78 11.41 11.56
CA ARG A 194 13.66 12.37 12.25
C ARG A 194 13.02 13.73 12.54
N LYS A 195 11.78 13.98 12.13
CA LYS A 195 11.04 15.22 12.43
C LYS A 195 10.15 15.12 13.67
N ILE A 196 10.37 14.12 14.51
CA ILE A 196 9.50 13.83 15.66
C ILE A 196 9.40 15.00 16.65
N ASP A 197 10.46 15.78 16.85
CA ASP A 197 10.44 16.96 17.71
C ASP A 197 9.47 18.05 17.24
N LEU A 198 9.21 18.11 15.94
CA LEU A 198 8.22 19.01 15.33
C LEU A 198 6.81 18.44 15.37
N HIS A 199 6.69 17.14 15.57
CA HIS A 199 5.43 16.39 15.51
C HIS A 199 5.31 15.38 16.66
N PRO A 200 5.18 15.82 17.94
CA PRO A 200 5.13 14.92 19.09
C PRO A 200 3.93 13.94 19.03
N ASP A 201 2.91 14.25 18.24
CA ASP A 201 1.74 13.39 18.01
C ASP A 201 1.97 12.30 16.93
N TRP A 202 3.18 12.21 16.40
CA TRP A 202 3.57 11.16 15.45
C TRP A 202 4.02 9.87 16.13
N VAL A 203 4.21 9.88 17.46
CA VAL A 203 4.57 8.70 18.25
C VAL A 203 3.32 8.04 18.79
N ALA A 204 3.27 6.70 18.76
CA ALA A 204 2.25 5.92 19.43
C ALA A 204 2.45 5.92 20.96
N ASP A 205 1.51 5.32 21.71
CA ASP A 205 1.48 5.35 23.17
C ASP A 205 2.60 4.57 23.86
N ASP A 206 3.32 3.72 23.11
CA ASP A 206 4.49 2.98 23.60
C ASP A 206 5.81 3.77 23.53
N GLY A 207 5.78 4.96 22.93
CA GLY A 207 6.95 5.81 22.78
C GLY A 207 7.97 5.33 21.74
N LEU A 208 7.64 4.33 20.92
CA LEU A 208 8.51 3.71 19.92
C LEU A 208 7.93 3.69 18.53
N HIS A 209 6.72 3.15 18.39
CA HIS A 209 6.12 2.96 17.06
C HIS A 209 5.47 4.25 16.53
N PRO A 210 5.38 4.39 15.20
CA PRO A 210 4.68 5.49 14.58
C PRO A 210 3.19 5.52 14.94
N SER A 211 2.65 6.72 15.17
CA SER A 211 1.20 6.90 15.24
C SER A 211 0.56 6.84 13.85
N GLY A 212 -0.76 6.74 13.79
CA GLY A 212 -1.50 6.84 12.53
C GLY A 212 -1.24 8.14 11.76
N LYS A 213 -0.83 9.22 12.44
CA LYS A 213 -0.46 10.49 11.79
C LYS A 213 0.90 10.43 11.11
N GLN A 214 1.88 9.78 11.73
CA GLN A 214 3.16 9.57 11.08
C GLN A 214 3.03 8.63 9.88
N TYR A 215 2.24 7.56 9.99
CA TYR A 215 1.90 6.69 8.85
C TYR A 215 1.20 7.45 7.73
N ALA A 216 0.33 8.42 8.04
CA ALA A 216 -0.26 9.28 7.02
C ALA A 216 0.78 10.14 6.29
N ALA A 217 1.81 10.61 7.00
CA ALA A 217 2.92 11.34 6.37
C ALA A 217 3.76 10.43 5.46
N TRP A 218 4.05 9.17 5.86
CA TRP A 218 4.72 8.20 4.98
C TRP A 218 3.95 7.96 3.69
N VAL A 219 2.63 7.84 3.80
CA VAL A 219 1.76 7.66 2.62
C VAL A 219 1.88 8.83 1.63
N GLN A 220 2.10 10.07 2.08
CA GLN A 220 2.31 11.20 1.17
C GLN A 220 3.62 11.07 0.37
N GLU A 221 4.67 10.45 0.94
CA GLU A 221 5.91 10.15 0.19
C GLU A 221 5.74 8.97 -0.78
N ILE A 222 4.86 8.02 -0.46
CA ILE A 222 4.61 6.84 -1.29
C ILE A 222 3.68 7.16 -2.49
N LEU A 223 2.70 8.05 -2.30
CA LEU A 223 1.70 8.37 -3.31
C LEU A 223 2.26 8.78 -4.69
N PRO A 224 3.32 9.61 -4.80
CA PRO A 224 3.87 10.00 -6.10
C PRO A 224 4.31 8.80 -6.96
N PHE A 225 4.84 7.75 -6.35
CA PHE A 225 5.21 6.54 -7.07
C PHE A 225 4.04 5.95 -7.84
N PHE A 226 2.89 5.82 -7.20
CA PHE A 226 1.68 5.31 -7.85
C PHE A 226 1.11 6.27 -8.90
N LEU A 227 1.08 7.57 -8.60
CA LEU A 227 0.45 8.57 -9.48
C LEU A 227 1.26 8.83 -10.76
N ASN A 228 2.56 8.50 -10.76
CA ASN A 228 3.43 8.61 -11.92
C ASN A 228 3.41 7.34 -12.80
N GLN A 229 2.70 6.28 -12.39
CA GLN A 229 2.54 5.07 -13.20
C GLN A 229 1.53 5.32 -14.32
N ASN A 230 1.85 4.84 -15.52
CA ASN A 230 0.88 4.79 -16.60
C ASN A 230 -0.04 3.59 -16.37
N TYR A 231 -1.27 3.83 -15.94
CA TYR A 231 -2.33 2.83 -15.84
C TYR A 231 -3.00 2.70 -17.22
N GLU A 232 -2.41 1.92 -18.14
CA GLU A 232 -3.07 1.54 -19.39
C GLU A 232 -3.99 0.33 -19.23
#